data_affbf4b3e07c27ee4ba6342731176eea
#
_entry.id   affbf4b3e07c27ee4ba6342731176eea
#
_cell.length_a   1.000
_cell.length_b   1.000
_cell.length_c   1.000
_cell.angle_alpha   90.00
_cell.angle_beta   90.00
_cell.angle_gamma   90.00
#
_symmetry.space_group_name_H-M   'P 1'
#
loop_
_entity.id
_entity.type
_entity.pdbx_description
1 polymer ?
#
loop_
_entity_poly.entity_id
_entity_poly.type
_entity_poly.pdbx_seq_one_letter_code
_entity_poly.pdbx_strand_id
1 'polypeptide(L)'
;WTEAQCNQLWLDILRIAEDPTTRAHFIGSVVYVSTGDTSAGFTRWLLIDGQQRVTTIMLILIALRNHIEETGWRGTEDGPTAKRVEAYFLKNLEEEGDRCPKLVLRRHDQATLRALLDRQDYPADISARIRENYEFFRERVAQVDPETIYRGIGRLVVVDVTLDRLTDDPQLIFESLNSTGMDLSQSDLIRNFVLMRLPERE
;
A
#
# COMPACT_ATOMS: atom_id res chain seq x y z
N TRP A 1 6.42 8.97 -0.24
CA TRP A 1 5.77 10.05 -1.01
C TRP A 1 5.70 11.32 -0.18
N THR A 2 5.75 12.44 -0.86
CA THR A 2 5.51 13.77 -0.31
C THR A 2 4.00 14.06 -0.31
N GLU A 3 3.60 15.13 0.38
CA GLU A 3 2.20 15.59 0.39
C GLU A 3 1.67 15.84 -1.03
N ALA A 4 2.49 16.38 -1.94
CA ALA A 4 2.09 16.62 -3.33
C ALA A 4 1.69 15.34 -4.06
N GLN A 5 2.43 14.25 -3.88
CA GLN A 5 2.13 12.95 -4.48
C GLN A 5 0.91 12.29 -3.82
N CYS A 6 0.76 12.43 -2.51
CA CYS A 6 -0.44 11.99 -1.78
C CYS A 6 -1.69 12.74 -2.27
N ASN A 7 -1.58 14.05 -2.45
CA ASN A 7 -2.67 14.88 -2.95
C ASN A 7 -3.04 14.53 -4.40
N GLN A 8 -2.05 14.27 -5.26
CA GLN A 8 -2.32 13.85 -6.64
C GLN A 8 -3.11 12.53 -6.67
N LEU A 9 -2.67 11.50 -5.93
CA LEU A 9 -3.39 10.24 -5.84
C LEU A 9 -4.81 10.43 -5.30
N TRP A 10 -4.99 11.27 -4.28
CA TRP A 10 -6.30 11.58 -3.73
C TRP A 10 -7.24 12.19 -4.77
N LEU A 11 -6.76 13.19 -5.52
CA LEU A 11 -7.55 13.82 -6.59
C LEU A 11 -7.88 12.86 -7.72
N ASP A 12 -6.95 11.96 -8.07
CA ASP A 12 -7.19 10.92 -9.08
C ASP A 12 -8.27 9.93 -8.63
N ILE A 13 -8.27 9.53 -7.35
CA ILE A 13 -9.31 8.66 -6.76
C ILE A 13 -10.69 9.34 -6.85
N LEU A 14 -10.80 10.59 -6.46
CA LEU A 14 -12.07 11.31 -6.50
C LEU A 14 -12.55 11.52 -7.94
N ARG A 15 -11.68 11.98 -8.82
CA ARG A 15 -12.00 12.21 -10.23
C ARG A 15 -12.56 10.94 -10.89
N ILE A 16 -11.89 9.79 -10.71
CA ILE A 16 -12.37 8.53 -11.33
C ILE A 16 -13.65 8.00 -10.67
N ALA A 17 -13.87 8.29 -9.39
CA ALA A 17 -15.10 7.92 -8.71
C ALA A 17 -16.32 8.64 -9.27
N GLU A 18 -16.15 9.90 -9.65
CA GLU A 18 -17.22 10.78 -10.14
C GLU A 18 -17.47 10.68 -11.65
N ASP A 19 -16.43 10.31 -12.43
CA ASP A 19 -16.53 10.19 -13.87
C ASP A 19 -17.17 8.84 -14.29
N PRO A 20 -18.42 8.86 -14.83
CA PRO A 20 -19.07 7.63 -15.27
C PRO A 20 -18.47 7.07 -16.57
N THR A 21 -17.69 7.87 -17.30
CA THR A 21 -17.11 7.48 -18.60
C THR A 21 -15.77 6.78 -18.44
N THR A 22 -15.01 7.10 -17.40
CA THR A 22 -13.71 6.49 -17.09
C THR A 22 -13.89 5.22 -16.27
N ARG A 23 -13.60 4.07 -16.86
CA ARG A 23 -13.74 2.76 -16.19
C ARG A 23 -12.57 2.42 -15.29
N ALA A 24 -11.36 2.89 -15.61
CA ALA A 24 -10.13 2.56 -14.91
C ALA A 24 -9.13 3.71 -14.99
N HIS A 25 -8.31 3.86 -13.96
CA HIS A 25 -7.21 4.84 -13.91
C HIS A 25 -5.91 4.11 -13.61
N PHE A 26 -4.96 4.19 -14.54
CA PHE A 26 -3.65 3.58 -14.39
C PHE A 26 -2.77 4.41 -13.47
N ILE A 27 -2.25 3.78 -12.42
CA ILE A 27 -1.40 4.42 -11.41
C ILE A 27 0.05 3.93 -11.41
N GLY A 28 0.47 3.17 -12.43
CA GLY A 28 1.82 2.67 -12.60
C GLY A 28 1.95 1.16 -12.40
N SER A 29 3.18 0.66 -12.32
CA SER A 29 3.49 -0.75 -12.12
C SER A 29 3.73 -1.10 -10.66
N VAL A 30 3.51 -2.36 -10.33
CA VAL A 30 3.92 -2.99 -9.06
C VAL A 30 4.76 -4.20 -9.43
N VAL A 31 6.01 -4.22 -8.98
CA VAL A 31 6.97 -5.29 -9.28
C VAL A 31 7.30 -6.03 -8.01
N TYR A 32 7.18 -7.34 -8.02
CA TYR A 32 7.48 -8.16 -6.86
C TYR A 32 8.06 -9.52 -7.22
N VAL A 33 8.72 -10.13 -6.25
CA VAL A 33 9.33 -11.46 -6.37
C VAL A 33 8.89 -12.32 -5.18
N SER A 34 8.66 -13.61 -5.40
CA SER A 34 8.38 -14.53 -4.30
C SER A 34 9.58 -14.61 -3.36
N THR A 35 9.36 -14.58 -2.05
CA THR A 35 10.44 -14.84 -1.07
C THR A 35 10.85 -16.31 -1.03
N GLY A 36 10.05 -17.21 -1.60
CA GLY A 36 10.22 -18.65 -1.49
C GLY A 36 9.64 -19.22 -0.18
N ASP A 37 9.25 -18.37 0.75
CA ASP A 37 8.57 -18.78 1.98
C ASP A 37 7.08 -19.02 1.67
N THR A 38 6.77 -20.30 1.43
CA THR A 38 5.40 -20.75 1.19
C THR A 38 5.02 -21.74 2.29
N SER A 39 4.17 -21.32 3.21
CA SER A 39 3.65 -22.19 4.25
C SER A 39 2.13 -22.21 4.23
N ALA A 40 1.54 -23.41 4.18
CA ALA A 40 0.09 -23.62 4.29
C ALA A 40 -0.80 -22.75 3.38
N GLY A 41 -0.33 -22.49 2.14
CA GLY A 41 -1.06 -21.64 1.18
C GLY A 41 -0.81 -20.14 1.32
N PHE A 42 0.05 -19.71 2.25
CA PHE A 42 0.47 -18.33 2.42
C PHE A 42 1.81 -18.11 1.73
N THR A 43 1.87 -17.19 0.76
CA THR A 43 3.11 -16.82 0.07
C THR A 43 3.47 -15.38 0.40
N ARG A 44 4.70 -15.15 0.85
CA ARG A 44 5.25 -13.81 1.00
C ARG A 44 5.86 -13.32 -0.30
N TRP A 45 5.62 -12.06 -0.58
CA TRP A 45 6.15 -11.39 -1.75
C TRP A 45 7.00 -10.19 -1.32
N LEU A 46 8.18 -10.09 -1.90
CA LEU A 46 9.04 -8.91 -1.73
C LEU A 46 8.70 -7.90 -2.82
N LEU A 47 8.22 -6.74 -2.41
CA LEU A 47 7.89 -5.65 -3.30
C LEU A 47 9.16 -4.91 -3.71
N ILE A 48 9.49 -4.96 -5.00
CA ILE A 48 10.68 -4.32 -5.59
C ILE A 48 10.39 -2.88 -6.00
N ASP A 49 9.29 -2.67 -6.73
CA ASP A 49 8.80 -1.35 -7.13
C ASP A 49 7.32 -1.17 -6.79
N GLY A 50 6.90 0.10 -6.67
CA GLY A 50 5.54 0.46 -6.27
C GLY A 50 5.33 0.55 -4.75
N GLN A 51 6.38 0.39 -3.93
CA GLN A 51 6.31 0.39 -2.47
C GLN A 51 5.59 1.62 -1.91
N GLN A 52 5.93 2.81 -2.39
CA GLN A 52 5.32 4.07 -1.93
C GLN A 52 3.83 4.14 -2.28
N ARG A 53 3.46 3.65 -3.45
CA ARG A 53 2.09 3.62 -3.97
C ARG A 53 1.21 2.70 -3.15
N VAL A 54 1.67 1.47 -2.94
CA VAL A 54 0.95 0.48 -2.13
C VAL A 54 0.81 0.95 -0.68
N THR A 55 1.88 1.50 -0.09
CA THR A 55 1.84 2.06 1.28
C THR A 55 0.82 3.19 1.38
N THR A 56 0.78 4.11 0.42
CA THR A 56 -0.15 5.24 0.44
C THR A 56 -1.60 4.79 0.31
N ILE A 57 -1.89 3.84 -0.58
CA ILE A 57 -3.24 3.25 -0.69
C ILE A 57 -3.63 2.55 0.62
N MET A 58 -2.70 1.85 1.26
CA MET A 58 -2.93 1.25 2.57
C MET A 58 -3.33 2.28 3.62
N LEU A 59 -2.66 3.45 3.66
CA LEU A 59 -2.99 4.54 4.61
C LEU A 59 -4.38 5.12 4.35
N ILE A 60 -4.77 5.29 3.07
CA ILE A 60 -6.12 5.73 2.70
C ILE A 60 -7.17 4.73 3.18
N LEU A 61 -6.93 3.43 2.97
CA LEU A 61 -7.84 2.37 3.38
C LEU A 61 -7.95 2.25 4.91
N ILE A 62 -6.86 2.49 5.66
CA ILE A 62 -6.91 2.55 7.12
C ILE A 62 -7.76 3.75 7.57
N ALA A 63 -7.55 4.93 6.98
CA ALA A 63 -8.33 6.12 7.29
C ALA A 63 -9.82 5.91 6.97
N LEU A 64 -10.13 5.31 5.84
CA LEU A 64 -11.49 4.97 5.43
C LEU A 64 -12.17 3.99 6.42
N ARG A 65 -11.49 2.89 6.78
CA ARG A 65 -11.98 1.93 7.75
C ARG A 65 -12.28 2.58 9.10
N ASN A 66 -11.36 3.42 9.59
CA ASN A 66 -11.52 4.10 10.87
C ASN A 66 -12.70 5.08 10.85
N HIS A 67 -12.81 5.89 9.79
CA HIS A 67 -13.91 6.83 9.62
C HIS A 67 -15.29 6.15 9.57
N ILE A 68 -15.42 5.05 8.81
CA ILE A 68 -16.68 4.27 8.74
C ILE A 68 -17.07 3.76 10.13
N GLU A 69 -16.10 3.29 10.92
CA GLU A 69 -16.37 2.74 12.24
C GLU A 69 -16.69 3.82 13.27
N GLU A 70 -15.92 4.92 13.30
CA GLU A 70 -16.09 6.04 14.22
C GLU A 70 -17.44 6.76 14.02
N THR A 71 -17.87 6.91 12.76
CA THR A 71 -19.13 7.59 12.43
C THR A 71 -20.34 6.67 12.41
N GLY A 72 -20.11 5.35 12.40
CA GLY A 72 -21.18 4.38 12.19
C GLY A 72 -21.83 4.49 10.81
N TRP A 73 -21.10 5.05 9.82
CA TRP A 73 -21.59 5.23 8.46
C TRP A 73 -22.10 3.92 7.85
N ARG A 74 -23.23 4.03 7.15
CA ARG A 74 -23.86 2.90 6.46
C ARG A 74 -24.21 3.33 5.05
N GLY A 75 -23.61 2.67 4.07
CA GLY A 75 -23.89 2.86 2.66
C GLY A 75 -24.79 1.79 2.08
N THR A 76 -24.62 1.52 0.80
CA THR A 76 -25.34 0.46 0.08
C THR A 76 -24.90 -0.93 0.55
N GLU A 77 -25.69 -1.97 0.24
CA GLU A 77 -25.40 -3.35 0.60
C GLU A 77 -24.02 -3.83 0.06
N ASP A 78 -23.65 -3.37 -1.13
CA ASP A 78 -22.36 -3.68 -1.77
C ASP A 78 -21.25 -2.68 -1.41
N GLY A 79 -21.57 -1.62 -0.69
CA GLY A 79 -20.63 -0.56 -0.29
C GLY A 79 -19.57 -1.00 0.74
N PRO A 80 -18.66 -0.11 1.11
CA PRO A 80 -17.65 -0.40 2.11
C PRO A 80 -18.25 -0.54 3.50
N THR A 81 -17.78 -1.53 4.24
CA THR A 81 -17.93 -1.61 5.69
C THR A 81 -16.56 -1.67 6.33
N ALA A 82 -16.42 -1.22 7.57
CA ALA A 82 -15.13 -1.30 8.26
C ALA A 82 -14.57 -2.74 8.24
N LYS A 83 -15.42 -3.75 8.48
CA LYS A 83 -15.05 -5.16 8.42
C LYS A 83 -14.62 -5.61 7.02
N ARG A 84 -15.32 -5.16 5.97
CA ARG A 84 -14.98 -5.49 4.57
C ARG A 84 -13.64 -4.90 4.17
N VAL A 85 -13.40 -3.62 4.50
CA VAL A 85 -12.10 -2.97 4.23
C VAL A 85 -10.98 -3.67 4.98
N GLU A 86 -11.18 -3.99 6.26
CA GLU A 86 -10.17 -4.69 7.07
C GLU A 86 -9.83 -6.06 6.49
N ALA A 87 -10.81 -6.91 6.20
CA ALA A 87 -10.61 -8.27 5.74
C ALA A 87 -10.02 -8.35 4.32
N TYR A 88 -10.46 -7.48 3.41
CA TYR A 88 -10.02 -7.57 2.01
C TYR A 88 -8.68 -6.89 1.76
N PHE A 89 -8.37 -5.81 2.48
CA PHE A 89 -7.23 -4.98 2.12
C PHE A 89 -6.17 -4.83 3.23
N LEU A 90 -6.55 -4.92 4.50
CA LEU A 90 -5.64 -4.55 5.59
C LEU A 90 -5.03 -5.74 6.30
N LYS A 91 -5.84 -6.76 6.60
CA LYS A 91 -5.43 -7.90 7.43
C LYS A 91 -5.83 -9.25 6.84
N ASN A 92 -5.01 -10.24 7.10
CA ASN A 92 -5.32 -11.65 6.97
C ASN A 92 -5.92 -12.09 8.32
N LEU A 93 -7.24 -12.16 8.41
CA LEU A 93 -7.95 -12.32 9.69
C LEU A 93 -7.73 -13.68 10.38
N GLU A 94 -7.31 -14.69 9.61
CA GLU A 94 -7.01 -16.03 10.12
C GLU A 94 -5.52 -16.18 10.54
N GLU A 95 -4.71 -15.11 10.37
CA GLU A 95 -3.28 -15.11 10.65
C GLU A 95 -2.94 -14.23 11.85
N GLU A 96 -1.85 -14.57 12.53
CA GLU A 96 -1.33 -13.84 13.68
C GLU A 96 0.09 -13.29 13.44
N GLY A 97 0.54 -12.41 14.34
CA GLY A 97 1.89 -11.85 14.31
C GLY A 97 2.18 -11.08 13.02
N ASP A 98 3.30 -11.39 12.38
CA ASP A 98 3.76 -10.70 11.17
C ASP A 98 3.05 -11.17 9.88
N ARG A 99 2.19 -12.18 9.97
CA ARG A 99 1.35 -12.63 8.85
C ARG A 99 0.00 -11.95 8.82
N CYS A 100 -0.46 -11.38 9.94
CA CYS A 100 -1.73 -10.70 10.02
C CYS A 100 -1.82 -9.48 9.10
N PRO A 101 -0.88 -8.51 9.09
CA PRO A 101 -0.95 -7.40 8.13
C PRO A 101 -0.69 -7.88 6.70
N LYS A 102 -1.51 -7.40 5.74
CA LYS A 102 -1.28 -7.67 4.32
C LYS A 102 -0.08 -6.93 3.74
N LEU A 103 0.36 -5.85 4.37
CA LEU A 103 1.57 -5.10 4.03
C LEU A 103 2.49 -5.04 5.24
N VAL A 104 3.75 -5.44 5.03
CA VAL A 104 4.82 -5.33 6.02
C VAL A 104 5.85 -4.33 5.50
N LEU A 105 6.13 -3.31 6.29
CA LEU A 105 7.11 -2.27 5.98
C LEU A 105 8.46 -2.59 6.65
N ARG A 106 9.45 -1.71 6.44
CA ARG A 106 10.72 -1.79 7.19
C ARG A 106 10.49 -1.49 8.67
N ARG A 107 11.39 -1.98 9.53
CA ARG A 107 11.24 -1.95 10.99
C ARG A 107 10.78 -0.61 11.57
N HIS A 108 11.37 0.51 11.12
CA HIS A 108 11.01 1.85 11.61
C HIS A 108 9.58 2.23 11.24
N ASP A 109 9.16 1.99 9.99
CA ASP A 109 7.81 2.34 9.51
C ASP A 109 6.76 1.31 9.98
N GLN A 110 7.17 0.06 10.18
CA GLN A 110 6.28 -1.04 10.53
C GLN A 110 5.57 -0.82 11.87
N ALA A 111 6.29 -0.36 12.89
CA ALA A 111 5.70 -0.14 14.20
C ALA A 111 4.59 0.92 14.15
N THR A 112 4.81 2.00 13.39
CA THR A 112 3.81 3.06 13.19
C THR A 112 2.62 2.57 12.37
N LEU A 113 2.87 1.83 11.27
CA LEU A 113 1.79 1.24 10.47
C LEU A 113 0.95 0.26 11.28
N ARG A 114 1.60 -0.56 12.13
CA ARG A 114 0.91 -1.53 12.99
C ARG A 114 0.03 -0.84 14.02
N ALA A 115 0.51 0.22 14.66
CA ALA A 115 -0.29 1.03 15.58
C ALA A 115 -1.56 1.57 14.90
N LEU A 116 -1.46 2.06 13.66
CA LEU A 116 -2.61 2.50 12.86
C LEU A 116 -3.57 1.36 12.50
N LEU A 117 -3.03 0.19 12.12
CA LEU A 117 -3.82 -1.00 11.79
C LEU A 117 -4.59 -1.52 13.00
N ASP A 118 -3.96 -1.53 14.18
CA ASP A 118 -4.51 -2.09 15.42
C ASP A 118 -5.20 -1.04 16.29
N ARG A 119 -5.26 0.24 15.83
CA ARG A 119 -5.84 1.40 16.56
C ARG A 119 -5.24 1.57 17.95
N GLN A 120 -3.95 1.41 18.02
CA GLN A 120 -3.17 1.60 19.23
C GLN A 120 -2.46 2.96 19.24
N ASP A 121 -2.00 3.37 20.40
CA ASP A 121 -1.15 4.54 20.52
C ASP A 121 0.12 4.39 19.71
N TYR A 122 0.63 5.49 19.20
CA TYR A 122 1.86 5.48 18.42
C TYR A 122 3.05 5.02 19.25
N PRO A 123 4.00 4.29 18.65
CA PRO A 123 5.23 3.91 19.33
C PRO A 123 6.08 5.15 19.67
N ALA A 124 7.00 5.02 20.64
CA ALA A 124 7.91 6.10 21.02
C ALA A 124 8.80 6.57 19.85
N ASP A 125 9.22 5.64 18.99
CA ASP A 125 9.96 5.91 17.74
C ASP A 125 8.98 5.89 16.55
N ILE A 126 8.24 6.98 16.39
CA ILE A 126 7.23 7.13 15.35
C ILE A 126 7.85 7.49 14.00
N SER A 127 7.42 6.83 12.93
CA SER A 127 7.70 7.27 11.57
C SER A 127 6.91 8.54 11.25
N ALA A 128 7.59 9.68 11.22
CA ALA A 128 6.97 10.97 10.92
C ALA A 128 6.21 10.94 9.59
N ARG A 129 6.82 10.34 8.56
CA ARG A 129 6.23 10.26 7.21
C ARG A 129 4.96 9.42 7.16
N ILE A 130 4.93 8.27 7.82
CA ILE A 130 3.72 7.43 7.88
C ILE A 130 2.61 8.18 8.61
N ARG A 131 2.94 8.84 9.73
CA ARG A 131 1.98 9.63 10.49
C ARG A 131 1.44 10.81 9.69
N GLU A 132 2.32 11.64 9.10
CA GLU A 132 1.93 12.82 8.33
C GLU A 132 1.02 12.45 7.16
N ASN A 133 1.39 11.42 6.39
CA ASN A 133 0.57 10.95 5.28
C ASN A 133 -0.78 10.37 5.75
N TYR A 134 -0.80 9.65 6.88
CA TYR A 134 -2.07 9.15 7.44
C TYR A 134 -2.98 10.30 7.89
N GLU A 135 -2.47 11.28 8.63
CA GLU A 135 -3.25 12.44 9.08
C GLU A 135 -3.81 13.23 7.89
N PHE A 136 -2.99 13.43 6.85
CA PHE A 136 -3.42 14.03 5.60
C PHE A 136 -4.66 13.33 5.00
N PHE A 137 -4.67 11.99 4.98
CA PHE A 137 -5.81 11.24 4.45
C PHE A 137 -6.98 11.17 5.44
N ARG A 138 -6.72 11.09 6.73
CA ARG A 138 -7.76 11.10 7.76
C ARG A 138 -8.65 12.35 7.66
N GLU A 139 -8.03 13.52 7.50
CA GLU A 139 -8.75 14.78 7.35
C GLU A 139 -9.60 14.82 6.08
N ARG A 140 -9.10 14.29 4.98
CA ARG A 140 -9.78 14.30 3.69
C ARG A 140 -10.90 13.27 3.58
N VAL A 141 -10.67 12.09 4.11
CA VAL A 141 -11.68 11.02 4.18
C VAL A 141 -12.92 11.49 4.96
N ALA A 142 -12.74 12.26 6.02
CA ALA A 142 -13.85 12.80 6.80
C ALA A 142 -14.77 13.77 6.03
N GLN A 143 -14.32 14.27 4.86
CA GLN A 143 -15.05 15.26 4.06
C GLN A 143 -15.76 14.67 2.83
N VAL A 144 -15.55 13.37 2.57
CA VAL A 144 -16.04 12.71 1.36
C VAL A 144 -16.84 11.46 1.74
N ASP A 145 -17.90 11.18 1.02
CA ASP A 145 -18.68 9.96 1.22
C ASP A 145 -17.81 8.71 1.05
N PRO A 146 -17.76 7.82 2.04
CA PRO A 146 -16.97 6.59 2.02
C PRO A 146 -17.16 5.71 0.79
N GLU A 147 -18.38 5.64 0.25
CA GLU A 147 -18.67 4.86 -0.95
C GLU A 147 -18.00 5.46 -2.20
N THR A 148 -17.90 6.78 -2.29
CA THR A 148 -17.20 7.47 -3.37
C THR A 148 -15.69 7.12 -3.34
N ILE A 149 -15.07 7.18 -2.16
CA ILE A 149 -13.66 6.82 -2.00
C ILE A 149 -13.42 5.36 -2.37
N TYR A 150 -14.24 4.46 -1.85
CA TYR A 150 -14.14 3.03 -2.09
C TYR A 150 -14.30 2.68 -3.57
N ARG A 151 -15.26 3.29 -4.24
CA ARG A 151 -15.49 3.14 -5.69
C ARG A 151 -14.31 3.67 -6.50
N GLY A 152 -13.72 4.80 -6.13
CA GLY A 152 -12.54 5.35 -6.79
C GLY A 152 -11.33 4.44 -6.65
N ILE A 153 -11.05 3.92 -5.45
CA ILE A 153 -9.97 2.96 -5.22
C ILE A 153 -10.19 1.69 -6.05
N GLY A 154 -11.42 1.18 -6.12
CA GLY A 154 -11.77 -0.02 -6.91
C GLY A 154 -11.58 0.14 -8.43
N ARG A 155 -11.40 1.37 -8.93
CA ARG A 155 -11.11 1.66 -10.34
C ARG A 155 -9.64 1.96 -10.63
N LEU A 156 -8.78 1.95 -9.61
CA LEU A 156 -7.35 2.05 -9.81
C LEU A 156 -6.81 0.74 -10.42
N VAL A 157 -5.95 0.90 -11.42
CA VAL A 157 -5.32 -0.23 -12.12
C VAL A 157 -3.81 -0.10 -12.04
N VAL A 158 -3.16 -1.22 -11.75
CA VAL A 158 -1.70 -1.36 -11.78
C VAL A 158 -1.30 -2.39 -12.84
N VAL A 159 -0.12 -2.25 -13.41
CA VAL A 159 0.53 -3.35 -14.12
C VAL A 159 1.24 -4.20 -13.07
N ASP A 160 0.85 -5.45 -13.01
CA ASP A 160 1.39 -6.46 -12.11
C ASP A 160 2.55 -7.18 -12.81
N VAL A 161 3.75 -7.10 -12.23
CA VAL A 161 4.97 -7.74 -12.75
C VAL A 161 5.55 -8.66 -11.69
N THR A 162 5.40 -9.96 -11.91
CA THR A 162 6.00 -10.99 -11.06
C THR A 162 7.34 -11.43 -11.65
N LEU A 163 8.40 -11.34 -10.86
CA LEU A 163 9.74 -11.78 -11.25
C LEU A 163 10.02 -13.18 -10.71
N ASP A 164 10.74 -13.98 -11.52
CA ASP A 164 11.29 -15.28 -11.12
C ASP A 164 12.73 -15.10 -10.63
N ARG A 165 13.03 -15.48 -9.40
CA ARG A 165 14.38 -15.38 -8.81
C ARG A 165 15.45 -16.17 -9.57
N LEU A 166 15.08 -17.21 -10.30
CA LEU A 166 16.01 -18.12 -10.98
C LEU A 166 16.37 -17.64 -12.40
N THR A 167 15.45 -16.93 -13.05
CA THR A 167 15.58 -16.55 -14.46
C THR A 167 15.73 -15.07 -14.67
N ASP A 168 15.18 -14.26 -13.78
CA ASP A 168 15.15 -12.81 -13.92
C ASP A 168 16.23 -12.16 -13.05
N ASP A 169 16.87 -11.10 -13.59
CA ASP A 169 17.66 -10.20 -12.78
C ASP A 169 16.77 -9.04 -12.30
N PRO A 170 16.33 -9.05 -11.02
CA PRO A 170 15.42 -8.03 -10.50
C PRO A 170 16.00 -6.62 -10.61
N GLN A 171 17.34 -6.49 -10.58
CA GLN A 171 18.00 -5.20 -10.67
C GLN A 171 17.93 -4.62 -12.09
N LEU A 172 18.23 -5.42 -13.12
CA LEU A 172 18.16 -4.97 -14.52
C LEU A 172 16.71 -4.58 -14.89
N ILE A 173 15.74 -5.37 -14.43
CA ILE A 173 14.33 -5.07 -14.67
C ILE A 173 13.91 -3.79 -13.96
N PHE A 174 14.30 -3.62 -12.70
CA PHE A 174 14.04 -2.42 -11.93
C PHE A 174 14.67 -1.17 -12.57
N GLU A 175 15.93 -1.24 -13.03
CA GLU A 175 16.61 -0.16 -13.73
C GLU A 175 15.92 0.20 -15.05
N SER A 176 15.46 -0.81 -15.80
CA SER A 176 14.76 -0.59 -17.07
C SER A 176 13.37 0.05 -16.89
N LEU A 177 12.63 -0.36 -15.86
CA LEU A 177 11.32 0.21 -15.55
C LEU A 177 11.43 1.64 -15.01
N ASN A 178 12.47 1.95 -14.24
CA ASN A 178 12.71 3.28 -13.69
C ASN A 178 13.34 4.26 -14.67
N SER A 179 14.00 3.79 -15.73
CA SER A 179 14.54 4.66 -16.79
C SER A 179 13.44 5.43 -17.55
N THR A 180 12.19 5.00 -17.43
CA THR A 180 11.00 5.66 -17.99
C THR A 180 10.24 6.55 -16.99
N GLY A 181 10.66 6.57 -15.73
CA GLY A 181 10.10 7.34 -14.62
C GLY A 181 11.14 8.17 -13.88
N MET A 182 10.77 8.87 -12.81
CA MET A 182 11.69 9.76 -12.08
C MET A 182 12.99 9.07 -11.64
N ASP A 183 14.13 9.72 -11.87
CA ASP A 183 15.48 9.25 -11.55
C ASP A 183 15.59 8.74 -10.10
N LEU A 184 15.90 7.46 -9.97
CA LEU A 184 16.38 6.91 -8.70
C LEU A 184 17.81 7.40 -8.46
N SER A 185 18.09 7.78 -7.22
CA SER A 185 19.46 8.10 -6.88
C SER A 185 20.33 6.83 -6.96
N GLN A 186 21.61 6.98 -7.37
CA GLN A 186 22.57 5.89 -7.37
C GLN A 186 22.63 5.13 -6.02
N SER A 187 22.36 5.82 -4.93
CA SER A 187 22.31 5.24 -3.59
C SER A 187 21.14 4.26 -3.40
N ASP A 188 20.00 4.50 -4.04
CA ASP A 188 18.85 3.59 -3.98
C ASP A 188 19.11 2.32 -4.81
N LEU A 189 19.78 2.47 -5.96
CA LEU A 189 20.21 1.35 -6.80
C LEU A 189 21.22 0.45 -6.07
N ILE A 190 22.26 1.02 -5.47
CA ILE A 190 23.28 0.28 -4.71
C ILE A 190 22.65 -0.39 -3.48
N ARG A 191 21.78 0.29 -2.79
CA ARG A 191 21.09 -0.24 -1.60
C ARG A 191 20.23 -1.46 -1.93
N ASN A 192 19.46 -1.39 -3.03
CA ASN A 192 18.63 -2.50 -3.46
C ASN A 192 19.46 -3.68 -3.94
N PHE A 193 20.56 -3.43 -4.66
CA PHE A 193 21.52 -4.45 -5.07
C PHE A 193 22.13 -5.21 -3.89
N VAL A 194 22.57 -4.49 -2.86
CA VAL A 194 23.16 -5.11 -1.64
C VAL A 194 22.11 -5.95 -0.92
N LEU A 195 20.88 -5.45 -0.78
CA LEU A 195 19.80 -6.15 -0.07
C LEU A 195 19.33 -7.42 -0.79
N MET A 196 19.40 -7.46 -2.13
CA MET A 196 19.02 -8.63 -2.91
C MET A 196 20.06 -9.76 -2.89
N ARG A 197 21.32 -9.42 -2.61
CA ARG A 197 22.46 -10.39 -2.60
C ARG A 197 22.86 -10.89 -1.21
N LEU A 198 22.32 -10.32 -0.16
CA LEU A 198 22.58 -10.85 1.19
C LEU A 198 21.79 -12.15 1.38
N PRO A 199 22.45 -13.29 1.65
CA PRO A 199 21.76 -14.49 2.09
C PRO A 199 21.06 -14.19 3.40
N GLU A 200 19.83 -14.66 3.56
CA GLU A 200 19.14 -14.63 4.83
C GLU A 200 20.04 -15.36 5.85
N ARG A 201 20.51 -14.63 6.86
CA ARG A 201 21.15 -15.26 8.00
C ARG A 201 20.05 -15.93 8.82
N GLU A 202 20.19 -17.24 8.96
CA GLU A 202 19.48 -18.09 9.92
C GLU A 202 19.48 -17.49 11.34
#